data_ad774d2605a5455cc2f0af1e23287cc6
#
_entry.id   ad774d2605a5455cc2f0af1e23287cc6
#
_cell.length_a   1.000
_cell.length_b   1.000
_cell.length_c   1.000
_cell.angle_alpha   90.00
_cell.angle_beta   90.00
_cell.angle_gamma   90.00
#
_symmetry.space_group_name_H-M   'P 1'
#
loop_
_entity.id
_entity.type
_entity.pdbx_description
1 polymer ?
#
loop_
_entity_poly.entity_id
_entity_poly.type
_entity_poly.pdbx_seq_one_letter_code
_entity_poly.pdbx_strand_id
1 'polypeptide(L)'
;MQTSKDFLHIFLDMGDALLNSGAEIFRVEDTLNRMGYACGAAQMNVFVITSSIVITMEFPGEGARTQTRRIRECGGNDFTKLEQLNDLSRRFCNHPVPAAELRKEFDKINPPSPARTQSRYC
;
A
#
# COMPACT_ATOMS: atom_id res chain seq x y z
N MET A 1 -3.04 -14.16 -15.46
CA MET A 1 -2.19 -13.20 -14.83
C MET A 1 -2.95 -12.38 -13.82
N GLN A 2 -2.57 -12.46 -12.59
CA GLN A 2 -3.29 -11.80 -11.50
C GLN A 2 -2.62 -10.53 -11.04
N THR A 3 -1.95 -9.88 -11.94
CA THR A 3 -1.06 -8.77 -11.58
C THR A 3 -1.79 -7.65 -10.85
N SER A 4 -2.91 -7.20 -11.40
CA SER A 4 -3.61 -6.06 -10.80
C SER A 4 -4.13 -6.43 -9.41
N LYS A 5 -4.66 -7.63 -9.24
CA LYS A 5 -5.20 -8.06 -7.97
C LYS A 5 -4.11 -8.13 -6.91
N ASP A 6 -2.95 -8.68 -7.27
CA ASP A 6 -1.85 -8.83 -6.33
C ASP A 6 -1.30 -7.48 -5.90
N PHE A 7 -1.11 -6.58 -6.86
CA PHE A 7 -0.62 -5.24 -6.53
C PHE A 7 -1.63 -4.45 -5.72
N LEU A 8 -2.91 -4.60 -6.03
CA LEU A 8 -3.94 -3.88 -5.30
C LEU A 8 -3.90 -4.23 -3.82
N HIS A 9 -3.75 -5.51 -3.52
CA HIS A 9 -3.69 -5.98 -2.14
C HIS A 9 -2.47 -5.41 -1.41
N ILE A 10 -1.31 -5.45 -2.05
CA ILE A 10 -0.08 -4.93 -1.44
C ILE A 10 -0.17 -3.43 -1.24
N PHE A 11 -0.73 -2.72 -2.20
CA PHE A 11 -0.85 -1.26 -2.09
C PHE A 11 -1.78 -0.87 -0.94
N LEU A 12 -2.84 -1.64 -0.73
CA LEU A 12 -3.70 -1.40 0.43
C LEU A 12 -2.94 -1.64 1.73
N ASP A 13 -2.14 -2.70 1.78
CA ASP A 13 -1.33 -2.99 2.96
C ASP A 13 -0.31 -1.89 3.21
N MET A 14 0.31 -1.40 2.15
CA MET A 14 1.29 -0.32 2.29
C MET A 14 0.63 0.97 2.75
N GLY A 15 -0.53 1.29 2.20
CA GLY A 15 -1.25 2.47 2.63
C GLY A 15 -1.64 2.41 4.10
N ASP A 16 -2.10 1.24 4.53
CA ASP A 16 -2.44 1.01 5.93
C ASP A 16 -1.20 1.22 6.81
N ALA A 17 -0.08 0.62 6.44
CA ALA A 17 1.14 0.75 7.22
C ALA A 17 1.65 2.20 7.25
N LEU A 18 1.55 2.89 6.13
CA LEU A 18 1.97 4.29 6.06
C LEU A 18 1.13 5.16 6.99
N LEU A 19 -0.18 5.00 6.95
CA LEU A 19 -1.06 5.78 7.80
C LEU A 19 -0.81 5.50 9.27
N ASN A 20 -0.62 4.23 9.61
CA ASN A 20 -0.37 3.84 10.99
C ASN A 20 1.02 4.21 11.48
N SER A 21 1.91 4.57 10.57
CA SER A 21 3.25 5.03 10.93
C SER A 21 3.36 6.55 10.97
N GLY A 22 2.30 7.26 10.63
CA GLY A 22 2.27 8.70 10.75
C GLY A 22 2.29 9.49 9.45
N ALA A 23 2.11 8.84 8.31
CA ALA A 23 2.11 9.54 7.04
C ALA A 23 0.86 10.39 6.90
N GLU A 24 1.00 11.50 6.21
CA GLU A 24 -0.13 12.35 5.90
C GLU A 24 -0.96 11.76 4.78
N ILE A 25 -2.25 12.03 4.81
CA ILE A 25 -3.19 11.42 3.89
C ILE A 25 -2.80 11.68 2.43
N PHE A 26 -2.53 12.94 2.08
CA PHE A 26 -2.24 13.21 0.67
C PHE A 26 -0.91 12.62 0.24
N ARG A 27 0.01 12.40 1.18
CA ARG A 27 1.26 11.74 0.86
C ARG A 27 1.05 10.26 0.57
N VAL A 28 0.13 9.64 1.28
CA VAL A 28 -0.21 8.24 1.01
C VAL A 28 -0.84 8.12 -0.37
N GLU A 29 -1.76 9.03 -0.69
CA GLU A 29 -2.38 9.03 -2.01
C GLU A 29 -1.33 9.18 -3.12
N ASP A 30 -0.43 10.12 -2.96
CA ASP A 30 0.61 10.38 -3.96
C ASP A 30 1.54 9.17 -4.12
N THR A 31 1.96 8.60 -3.00
CA THR A 31 2.84 7.44 -3.02
C THR A 31 2.21 6.26 -3.75
N LEU A 32 0.98 5.96 -3.43
CA LEU A 32 0.31 4.80 -4.05
C LEU A 32 0.00 5.05 -5.51
N ASN A 33 -0.32 6.30 -5.89
CA ASN A 33 -0.51 6.63 -7.29
C ASN A 33 0.78 6.41 -8.08
N ARG A 34 1.90 6.88 -7.55
CA ARG A 34 3.18 6.72 -8.23
C ARG A 34 3.55 5.26 -8.39
N MET A 35 3.34 4.47 -7.33
CA MET A 35 3.66 3.05 -7.40
C MET A 35 2.78 2.33 -8.41
N GLY A 36 1.50 2.71 -8.48
CA GLY A 36 0.59 2.10 -9.44
C GLY A 36 1.01 2.36 -10.87
N TYR A 37 1.35 3.60 -11.19
CA TYR A 37 1.81 3.90 -12.54
C TYR A 37 3.15 3.23 -12.83
N ALA A 38 4.01 3.13 -11.84
CA ALA A 38 5.31 2.48 -12.04
C ALA A 38 5.16 1.01 -12.37
N CYS A 39 4.14 0.33 -11.83
CA CYS A 39 3.97 -1.09 -12.12
C CYS A 39 3.11 -1.35 -13.36
N GLY A 40 2.75 -0.30 -14.09
CA GLY A 40 2.10 -0.48 -15.38
C GLY A 40 0.63 -0.14 -15.44
N ALA A 41 0.05 0.42 -14.39
CA ALA A 41 -1.35 0.79 -14.42
C ALA A 41 -1.58 1.90 -15.44
N ALA A 42 -2.64 1.79 -16.20
CA ALA A 42 -3.05 2.83 -17.14
C ALA A 42 -3.76 3.96 -16.43
N GLN A 43 -4.48 3.64 -15.36
CA GLN A 43 -5.20 4.61 -14.56
C GLN A 43 -5.11 4.24 -13.10
N MET A 44 -4.95 5.25 -12.26
CA MET A 44 -4.95 5.08 -10.81
C MET A 44 -5.89 6.09 -10.19
N ASN A 45 -6.63 5.65 -9.20
CA ASN A 45 -7.45 6.55 -8.41
C ASN A 45 -7.35 6.09 -6.96
N VAL A 46 -6.67 6.87 -6.14
CA VAL A 46 -6.47 6.54 -4.74
C VAL A 46 -7.17 7.59 -3.90
N PHE A 47 -8.07 7.15 -3.06
CA PHE A 47 -8.82 8.05 -2.20
C PHE A 47 -8.62 7.59 -0.75
N VAL A 48 -8.09 8.48 0.07
CA VAL A 48 -7.75 8.15 1.45
C VAL A 48 -8.46 9.11 2.39
N ILE A 49 -9.12 8.56 3.37
CA ILE A 49 -9.64 9.33 4.49
C ILE A 49 -9.09 8.71 5.77
N THR A 50 -9.41 9.28 6.91
CA THR A 50 -8.79 8.84 8.15
C THR A 50 -9.06 7.39 8.50
N SER A 51 -10.16 6.84 8.00
CA SER A 51 -10.56 5.49 8.38
C SER A 51 -10.65 4.51 7.23
N SER A 52 -10.33 4.92 6.00
CA SER A 52 -10.40 3.99 4.89
C SER A 52 -9.56 4.43 3.71
N ILE A 53 -9.18 3.44 2.91
CA ILE A 53 -8.48 3.67 1.66
C ILE A 53 -9.28 2.98 0.57
N VAL A 54 -9.53 3.69 -0.52
CA VAL A 54 -10.15 3.12 -1.71
C VAL A 54 -9.18 3.26 -2.85
N ILE A 55 -8.83 2.16 -3.49
CA ILE A 55 -7.93 2.17 -4.63
C ILE A 55 -8.65 1.58 -5.83
N THR A 56 -8.63 2.31 -6.93
CA THR A 56 -9.07 1.80 -8.22
C THR A 56 -7.86 1.79 -9.12
N MET A 57 -7.57 0.65 -9.71
CA MET A 57 -6.47 0.47 -10.65
C MET A 57 -6.99 -0.09 -11.94
N GLU A 58 -6.49 0.41 -13.03
CA GLU A 58 -6.85 -0.12 -14.33
C GLU A 58 -5.59 -0.49 -15.08
N PHE A 59 -5.45 -1.77 -15.41
CA PHE A 59 -4.33 -2.26 -16.21
C PHE A 59 -4.79 -2.50 -17.63
N PRO A 60 -3.93 -2.27 -18.61
CA PRO A 60 -4.31 -2.54 -20.00
C PRO A 60 -4.74 -3.99 -20.16
N GLY A 61 -5.92 -4.19 -20.74
CA GLY A 61 -6.43 -5.53 -20.99
C GLY A 61 -7.09 -6.22 -19.83
N GLU A 62 -7.06 -5.62 -18.64
CA GLU A 62 -7.67 -6.25 -17.47
C GLU A 62 -8.89 -5.51 -16.95
N GLY A 63 -9.07 -4.26 -17.39
CA GLY A 63 -10.17 -3.47 -16.87
C GLY A 63 -9.85 -2.89 -15.50
N ALA A 64 -10.82 -2.23 -14.92
CA ALA A 64 -10.64 -1.54 -13.65
C ALA A 64 -10.98 -2.46 -12.49
N ARG A 65 -10.22 -2.35 -11.41
CA ARG A 65 -10.51 -3.04 -10.16
C ARG A 65 -10.49 -2.05 -9.03
N THR A 66 -11.48 -2.16 -8.15
CA THR A 66 -11.59 -1.29 -6.98
C THR A 66 -11.63 -2.13 -5.72
N GLN A 67 -10.92 -1.68 -4.72
CA GLN A 67 -10.98 -2.35 -3.42
C GLN A 67 -10.85 -1.32 -2.32
N THR A 68 -11.54 -1.57 -1.21
CA THR A 68 -11.55 -0.69 -0.06
C THR A 68 -10.90 -1.40 1.11
N ARG A 69 -10.11 -0.67 1.87
CA ARG A 69 -9.54 -1.19 3.11
C ARG A 69 -9.94 -0.28 4.25
N ARG A 70 -10.54 -0.84 5.27
CA ARG A 70 -10.82 -0.09 6.48
C ARG A 70 -9.56 -0.01 7.31
N ILE A 71 -9.24 1.20 7.77
CA ILE A 71 -8.01 1.44 8.52
C ILE A 71 -8.36 1.55 10.00
N ARG A 72 -7.62 0.81 10.82
CA ARG A 72 -7.77 0.90 12.25
C ARG A 72 -6.49 1.50 12.80
N GLU A 73 -6.64 2.62 13.45
CA GLU A 73 -5.50 3.29 14.03
C GLU A 73 -5.06 2.58 15.28
N CYS A 74 -3.77 2.37 15.38
CA CYS A 74 -3.19 1.75 16.55
C CYS A 74 -2.53 2.72 17.48
N GLY A 75 -2.60 3.98 17.15
CA GLY A 75 -1.99 5.01 17.97
C GLY A 75 -0.50 5.09 17.77
N GLY A 76 0.05 6.23 18.06
CA GLY A 76 1.48 6.44 17.97
C GLY A 76 1.97 6.54 16.55
N ASN A 77 3.21 6.95 16.42
CA ASN A 77 3.88 7.05 15.13
C ASN A 77 5.13 6.22 15.19
N ASP A 78 5.51 5.68 14.04
CA ASP A 78 6.75 4.93 13.92
C ASP A 78 7.54 5.53 12.78
N PHE A 79 8.36 6.50 13.10
CA PHE A 79 9.08 7.24 12.07
C PHE A 79 10.14 6.39 11.38
N THR A 80 10.68 5.40 12.06
CA THR A 80 11.62 4.48 11.43
C THR A 80 10.93 3.66 10.36
N LYS A 81 9.77 3.10 10.70
CA LYS A 81 9.01 2.33 9.74
C LYS A 81 8.54 3.23 8.59
N LEU A 82 8.11 4.44 8.91
CA LEU A 82 7.67 5.38 7.89
C LEU A 82 8.77 5.65 6.88
N GLU A 83 9.99 5.87 7.37
CA GLU A 83 11.13 6.13 6.51
C GLU A 83 11.44 4.91 5.63
N GLN A 84 11.37 3.73 6.20
CA GLN A 84 11.63 2.51 5.45
C GLN A 84 10.56 2.28 4.37
N LEU A 85 9.30 2.58 4.68
CA LEU A 85 8.23 2.44 3.71
C LEU A 85 8.38 3.45 2.57
N ASN A 86 8.74 4.67 2.91
CA ASN A 86 8.99 5.69 1.89
C ASN A 86 10.15 5.30 0.99
N ASP A 87 11.20 4.75 1.56
CA ASP A 87 12.34 4.28 0.80
C ASP A 87 11.94 3.14 -0.13
N LEU A 88 11.15 2.20 0.36
CA LEU A 88 10.68 1.09 -0.45
C LEU A 88 9.87 1.61 -1.64
N SER A 89 9.00 2.57 -1.41
CA SER A 89 8.19 3.11 -2.48
C SER A 89 9.05 3.78 -3.56
N ARG A 90 10.09 4.50 -3.14
CA ARG A 90 10.99 5.14 -4.10
C ARG A 90 11.78 4.11 -4.91
N ARG A 91 12.27 3.07 -4.24
CA ARG A 91 13.00 2.01 -4.93
C ARG A 91 12.10 1.30 -5.94
N PHE A 92 10.86 1.05 -5.54
CA PHE A 92 9.91 0.39 -6.43
C PHE A 92 9.61 1.26 -7.65
N CYS A 93 9.43 2.56 -7.45
CA CYS A 93 9.15 3.46 -8.57
C CYS A 93 10.32 3.55 -9.54
N ASN A 94 11.53 3.44 -9.03
CA ASN A 94 12.73 3.47 -9.89
C ASN A 94 12.97 2.13 -10.58
N HIS A 95 12.69 1.04 -9.90
CA HIS A 95 12.92 -0.31 -10.43
C HIS A 95 11.75 -1.20 -10.01
N PRO A 96 10.64 -1.14 -10.76
CA PRO A 96 9.49 -1.96 -10.40
C PRO A 96 9.82 -3.46 -10.45
N VAL A 97 9.27 -4.19 -9.51
CA VAL A 97 9.48 -5.63 -9.39
C VAL A 97 8.13 -6.33 -9.37
N PRO A 98 8.10 -7.64 -9.56
CA PRO A 98 6.83 -8.37 -9.47
C PRO A 98 6.22 -8.24 -8.09
N ALA A 99 4.91 -8.46 -8.02
CA ALA A 99 4.17 -8.30 -6.77
C ALA A 99 4.74 -9.17 -5.66
N ALA A 100 5.14 -10.41 -5.98
CA ALA A 100 5.69 -11.30 -4.96
C ALA A 100 6.98 -10.74 -4.36
N GLU A 101 7.78 -10.10 -5.17
CA GLU A 101 9.02 -9.51 -4.70
C GLU A 101 8.75 -8.28 -3.85
N LEU A 102 7.81 -7.45 -4.26
CA LEU A 102 7.42 -6.29 -3.46
C LEU A 102 6.87 -6.75 -2.11
N ARG A 103 6.09 -7.83 -2.11
CA ARG A 103 5.56 -8.38 -0.86
C ARG A 103 6.67 -8.79 0.08
N LYS A 104 7.71 -9.42 -0.43
CA LYS A 104 8.84 -9.81 0.40
C LYS A 104 9.49 -8.60 1.04
N GLU A 105 9.71 -7.56 0.26
CA GLU A 105 10.36 -6.35 0.79
C GLU A 105 9.48 -5.66 1.82
N PHE A 106 8.19 -5.60 1.53
CA PHE A 106 7.26 -4.99 2.46
C PHE A 106 7.20 -5.76 3.78
N ASP A 107 7.17 -7.09 3.71
CA ASP A 107 7.07 -7.90 4.92
C ASP A 107 8.29 -7.77 5.80
N LYS A 108 9.44 -7.43 5.24
CA LYS A 108 10.63 -7.18 6.07
C LYS A 108 10.45 -5.93 6.91
N ILE A 109 9.75 -4.95 6.38
CA ILE A 109 9.52 -3.69 7.10
C ILE A 109 8.34 -3.82 8.06
N ASN A 110 7.31 -4.52 7.62
CA ASN A 110 6.06 -4.65 8.38
C ASN A 110 5.68 -6.12 8.42
N PRO A 111 6.34 -6.94 9.25
CA PRO A 111 6.11 -8.38 9.22
C PRO A 111 4.69 -8.74 9.62
N PRO A 112 4.09 -9.71 8.94
CA PRO A 112 2.80 -10.21 9.39
C PRO A 112 2.96 -10.89 10.74
N SER A 113 1.92 -10.79 11.54
CA SER A 113 1.95 -11.36 12.88
C SER A 113 0.69 -12.17 13.10
N PRO A 114 0.81 -13.39 13.61
CA PRO A 114 -0.39 -14.17 13.92
C PRO A 114 -1.28 -13.49 14.94
N ALA A 115 -0.70 -12.72 15.85
CA ALA A 115 -1.49 -12.05 16.86
C ALA A 115 -2.30 -10.92 16.27
N ARG A 116 -1.91 -10.41 15.12
CA ARG A 116 -2.60 -9.27 14.53
C ARG A 116 -4.05 -9.59 14.22
N THR A 117 -4.33 -10.82 13.84
CA THR A 117 -5.68 -11.19 13.49
C THR A 117 -6.62 -11.11 14.65
N GLN A 118 -6.12 -11.22 15.87
CA GLN A 118 -6.94 -11.17 17.02
C GLN A 118 -6.95 -9.84 17.68
N SER A 119 -5.97 -9.04 17.42
CA SER A 119 -5.84 -7.78 18.11
C SER A 119 -6.72 -6.75 17.47
N ARG A 120 -7.79 -6.45 18.11
CA ARG A 120 -8.61 -5.35 17.73
C ARG A 120 -8.12 -4.09 18.32
N TYR A 121 -7.20 -4.20 19.21
CA TYR A 121 -6.70 -3.05 19.93
C TYR A 121 -5.32 -2.66 19.46
N CYS A 122 -4.85 -3.31 18.45
CA CYS A 122 -3.53 -3.08 17.90
C CYS A 122 -2.44 -3.47 18.85
#